data_d75a4795f99e41a941b49ddffd4e37ba
#
_entry.id   d75a4795f99e41a941b49ddffd4e37ba
#
_cell.length_a   1.000
_cell.length_b   1.000
_cell.length_c   1.000
_cell.angle_alpha   90.00
_cell.angle_beta   90.00
_cell.angle_gamma   90.00
#
_symmetry.space_group_name_H-M   'P 1'
#
loop_
_entity.id
_entity.type
_entity.pdbx_description
1 polymer ?
#
loop_
_entity_poly.entity_id
_entity_poly.type
_entity_poly.pdbx_seq_one_letter_code
_entity_poly.pdbx_strand_id
1 'polypeptide(L)'
;HFPLSLLHFPLSLLHNPLSLLHVPLSLLHFLLCLLHVLLIFLQFSLTITDADFKQVFTNSNQMVLFLSRLLHPDFSYFPKLIAPLIKTLQMSLLGTFIGVVIAIPVSFLATPIVTGNKWVSLICRFILGLVRTIPTLLLAALFVAIFGIGEATGVLTIAVFTFGMVSQLMFQAIETIDYEPIEAQLAVGATRTQMAVWAI
;
A
#
# COMPACT_ATOMS: atom_id res chain seq x y z
N HIS A 1 24.78 -33.16 -15.06
CA HIS A 1 25.47 -32.53 -16.19
C HIS A 1 25.25 -31.02 -16.10
N PHE A 2 26.15 -30.34 -15.36
CA PHE A 2 26.24 -28.89 -15.39
C PHE A 2 26.87 -28.49 -16.74
N PRO A 3 26.31 -27.56 -17.51
CA PRO A 3 26.93 -27.10 -18.74
C PRO A 3 28.13 -26.24 -18.39
N LEU A 4 29.30 -26.73 -18.77
CA LEU A 4 30.63 -26.07 -18.70
C LEU A 4 30.74 -24.80 -19.58
N SER A 5 29.64 -24.34 -20.17
CA SER A 5 29.59 -23.19 -21.06
C SER A 5 29.59 -21.83 -20.31
N LEU A 6 29.40 -21.82 -18.99
CA LEU A 6 29.43 -20.58 -18.16
C LEU A 6 30.85 -20.17 -17.73
N LEU A 7 31.89 -21.01 -18.01
CA LEU A 7 33.29 -20.72 -17.64
C LEU A 7 34.11 -20.09 -18.77
N HIS A 8 33.51 -19.85 -19.94
CA HIS A 8 34.10 -18.99 -20.96
C HIS A 8 33.77 -17.52 -20.70
N PHE A 9 34.16 -17.03 -19.54
CA PHE A 9 34.43 -15.60 -19.38
C PHE A 9 35.55 -15.30 -20.40
N PRO A 10 35.32 -14.41 -21.39
CA PRO A 10 36.30 -14.23 -22.45
C PRO A 10 37.58 -13.70 -21.84
N LEU A 11 38.62 -14.55 -21.83
CA LEU A 11 39.98 -14.19 -21.48
C LEU A 11 40.55 -13.01 -22.31
N SER A 12 39.81 -12.57 -23.33
CA SER A 12 40.09 -11.37 -24.11
C SER A 12 39.94 -10.07 -23.30
N LEU A 13 39.21 -10.07 -22.17
CA LEU A 13 39.09 -8.91 -21.29
C LEU A 13 40.32 -8.68 -20.41
N LEU A 14 41.15 -9.70 -20.21
CA LEU A 14 42.40 -9.59 -19.41
C LEU A 14 43.58 -9.03 -20.20
N HIS A 15 43.49 -9.00 -21.56
CA HIS A 15 44.60 -8.60 -22.40
C HIS A 15 44.66 -7.09 -22.73
N ASN A 16 43.66 -6.32 -22.30
CA ASN A 16 43.66 -4.89 -22.56
C ASN A 16 43.48 -4.12 -21.25
N PRO A 17 44.55 -3.57 -20.63
CA PRO A 17 44.47 -2.83 -19.37
C PRO A 17 43.56 -1.59 -19.47
N LEU A 18 43.31 -1.10 -20.70
CA LEU A 18 42.35 0.00 -20.95
C LEU A 18 40.89 -0.42 -20.77
N SER A 19 40.54 -1.69 -20.97
CA SER A 19 39.16 -2.15 -20.78
C SER A 19 38.76 -2.21 -19.30
N LEU A 20 39.70 -2.49 -18.42
CA LEU A 20 39.47 -2.45 -16.96
C LEU A 20 39.26 -1.03 -16.43
N LEU A 21 39.76 -0.01 -17.12
CA LEU A 21 39.59 1.39 -16.76
C LEU A 21 38.23 1.96 -17.27
N HIS A 22 37.69 1.40 -18.37
CA HIS A 22 36.41 1.83 -18.94
C HIS A 22 35.19 1.44 -18.11
N VAL A 23 35.23 0.30 -17.39
CA VAL A 23 34.15 -0.17 -16.55
C VAL A 23 33.87 0.78 -15.37
N PRO A 24 34.88 1.19 -14.56
CA PRO A 24 34.62 2.15 -13.50
C PRO A 24 34.27 3.55 -14.03
N LEU A 25 34.80 3.94 -15.19
CA LEU A 25 34.47 5.23 -15.82
C LEU A 25 33.03 5.27 -16.33
N SER A 26 32.54 4.20 -16.95
CA SER A 26 31.14 4.09 -17.39
C SER A 26 30.16 4.04 -16.20
N LEU A 27 30.56 3.35 -15.12
CA LEU A 27 29.77 3.29 -13.90
C LEU A 27 29.69 4.67 -13.20
N LEU A 28 30.80 5.39 -13.18
CA LEU A 28 30.85 6.76 -12.69
C LEU A 28 29.99 7.70 -13.53
N HIS A 29 30.05 7.55 -14.86
CA HIS A 29 29.22 8.35 -15.77
C HIS A 29 27.73 8.06 -15.58
N PHE A 30 27.35 6.80 -15.41
CA PHE A 30 25.99 6.37 -15.12
C PHE A 30 25.48 6.97 -13.78
N LEU A 31 26.33 6.90 -12.72
CA LEU A 31 26.03 7.50 -11.41
C LEU A 31 25.85 9.03 -11.50
N LEU A 32 26.70 9.72 -12.27
CA LEU A 32 26.59 11.15 -12.49
C LEU A 32 25.32 11.52 -13.28
N CYS A 33 24.96 10.73 -14.31
CA CYS A 33 23.71 10.89 -15.04
C CYS A 33 22.48 10.69 -14.12
N LEU A 34 22.49 9.65 -13.31
CA LEU A 34 21.43 9.38 -12.34
C LEU A 34 21.27 10.53 -11.33
N LEU A 35 22.41 11.00 -10.81
CA LEU A 35 22.44 12.16 -9.91
C LEU A 35 21.89 13.42 -10.58
N HIS A 36 22.26 13.67 -11.84
CA HIS A 36 21.75 14.82 -12.60
C HIS A 36 20.24 14.75 -12.80
N VAL A 37 19.71 13.59 -13.21
CA VAL A 37 18.26 13.37 -13.36
C VAL A 37 17.54 13.59 -12.03
N LEU A 38 18.10 13.10 -10.94
CA LEU A 38 17.54 13.25 -9.59
C LEU A 38 17.52 14.71 -9.13
N LEU A 39 18.60 15.47 -9.43
CA LEU A 39 18.69 16.90 -9.14
C LEU A 39 17.71 17.74 -9.98
N ILE A 40 17.55 17.41 -11.27
CA ILE A 40 16.58 18.07 -12.15
C ILE A 40 15.16 17.80 -11.66
N PHE A 41 14.86 16.55 -11.28
CA PHE A 41 13.54 16.18 -10.74
C PHE A 41 13.26 16.89 -9.41
N LEU A 42 14.27 16.97 -8.52
CA LEU A 42 14.17 17.69 -7.26
C LEU A 42 13.91 19.19 -7.50
N GLN A 43 14.67 19.81 -8.41
CA GLN A 43 14.56 21.22 -8.75
C GLN A 43 13.19 21.54 -9.38
N PHE A 44 12.70 20.66 -10.26
CA PHE A 44 11.38 20.75 -10.86
C PHE A 44 10.25 20.62 -9.82
N SER A 45 10.40 19.65 -8.89
CA SER A 45 9.45 19.46 -7.78
C SER A 45 9.41 20.68 -6.85
N LEU A 46 10.56 21.27 -6.53
CA LEU A 46 10.65 22.46 -5.69
C LEU A 46 10.02 23.70 -6.35
N THR A 47 10.19 23.86 -7.67
CA THR A 47 9.61 24.99 -8.42
C THR A 47 8.09 24.87 -8.59
N ILE A 48 7.56 23.66 -8.77
CA ILE A 48 6.10 23.45 -8.88
C ILE A 48 5.39 23.58 -7.53
N THR A 49 6.06 23.15 -6.46
CA THR A 49 5.43 23.12 -5.12
C THR A 49 5.50 24.48 -4.43
N ASP A 50 6.21 25.49 -4.99
CA ASP A 50 6.49 26.79 -4.34
C ASP A 50 6.97 26.63 -2.88
N ALA A 51 7.71 25.54 -2.63
CA ALA A 51 8.19 25.19 -1.31
C ALA A 51 9.27 26.18 -0.86
N ASP A 52 8.85 27.19 -0.15
CA ASP A 52 9.76 28.18 0.43
C ASP A 52 10.35 27.66 1.76
N PHE A 53 11.46 26.94 1.66
CA PHE A 53 12.20 26.45 2.83
C PHE A 53 12.66 27.60 3.74
N LYS A 54 12.79 28.81 3.23
CA LYS A 54 13.15 29.98 4.01
C LYS A 54 12.06 30.31 5.03
N GLN A 55 10.78 30.08 4.71
CA GLN A 55 9.66 30.25 5.65
C GLN A 55 9.74 29.27 6.82
N VAL A 56 10.23 28.06 6.61
CA VAL A 56 10.39 27.07 7.69
C VAL A 56 11.44 27.55 8.71
N PHE A 57 12.53 28.14 8.23
CA PHE A 57 13.57 28.69 9.12
C PHE A 57 13.19 30.02 9.76
N THR A 58 12.48 30.91 9.04
CA THR A 58 12.00 32.19 9.61
C THR A 58 10.90 31.97 10.65
N ASN A 59 10.08 30.91 10.50
CA ASN A 59 9.02 30.57 11.46
C ASN A 59 9.48 29.63 12.58
N SER A 60 10.79 29.44 12.75
CA SER A 60 11.35 28.58 13.82
C SER A 60 10.86 28.96 15.21
N ASN A 61 10.58 30.25 15.48
CA ASN A 61 10.00 30.70 16.75
C ASN A 61 8.60 30.12 17.00
N GLN A 62 7.77 29.95 15.96
CA GLN A 62 6.46 29.33 16.10
C GLN A 62 6.60 27.84 16.40
N MET A 63 7.61 27.18 15.81
CA MET A 63 7.90 25.77 16.07
C MET A 63 8.38 25.56 17.50
N VAL A 64 9.25 26.43 18.03
CA VAL A 64 9.69 26.41 19.42
C VAL A 64 8.53 26.65 20.39
N LEU A 65 7.66 27.62 20.10
CA LEU A 65 6.45 27.87 20.89
C LEU A 65 5.49 26.66 20.90
N PHE A 66 5.32 26.02 19.75
CA PHE A 66 4.50 24.81 19.65
C PHE A 66 5.10 23.66 20.46
N LEU A 67 6.41 23.41 20.32
CA LEU A 67 7.13 22.39 21.10
C LEU A 67 7.11 22.68 22.61
N SER A 68 7.26 23.94 23.02
CA SER A 68 7.18 24.29 24.43
C SER A 68 5.80 24.02 25.04
N ARG A 69 4.71 24.26 24.28
CA ARG A 69 3.34 23.90 24.70
C ARG A 69 3.11 22.39 24.78
N LEU A 70 3.72 21.61 23.89
CA LEU A 70 3.68 20.14 23.94
C LEU A 70 4.37 19.57 25.18
N LEU A 71 5.43 20.24 25.65
CA LEU A 71 6.18 19.80 26.84
C LEU A 71 5.45 20.12 28.18
N HIS A 72 4.38 20.94 28.13
CA HIS A 72 3.58 21.26 29.31
C HIS A 72 2.14 20.75 29.12
N PRO A 73 1.90 19.41 29.18
CA PRO A 73 0.57 18.83 29.04
C PRO A 73 -0.32 19.22 30.22
N ASP A 74 -1.52 19.67 29.90
CA ASP A 74 -2.54 19.94 30.92
C ASP A 74 -3.31 18.66 31.24
N PHE A 75 -2.91 17.99 32.31
CA PHE A 75 -3.54 16.76 32.77
C PHE A 75 -4.99 16.97 33.26
N SER A 76 -5.40 18.19 33.55
CA SER A 76 -6.80 18.48 33.96
C SER A 76 -7.78 18.28 32.83
N TYR A 77 -7.29 18.28 31.58
CA TYR A 77 -8.08 18.05 30.37
C TYR A 77 -8.34 16.55 30.09
N PHE A 78 -7.59 15.65 30.75
CA PHE A 78 -7.66 14.20 30.50
C PHE A 78 -9.08 13.62 30.62
N PRO A 79 -9.91 13.94 31.62
CA PRO A 79 -11.28 13.41 31.71
C PRO A 79 -12.15 13.77 30.50
N LYS A 80 -11.91 14.94 29.88
CA LYS A 80 -12.67 15.39 28.71
C LYS A 80 -12.31 14.63 27.43
N LEU A 81 -11.13 13.99 27.38
CA LEU A 81 -10.66 13.22 26.25
C LEU A 81 -11.25 11.80 26.22
N ILE A 82 -11.69 11.27 27.36
CA ILE A 82 -12.17 9.88 27.46
C ILE A 82 -13.39 9.65 26.57
N ALA A 83 -14.36 10.54 26.60
CA ALA A 83 -15.58 10.39 25.80
C ALA A 83 -15.32 10.39 24.28
N PRO A 84 -14.56 11.33 23.70
CA PRO A 84 -14.15 11.26 22.28
C PRO A 84 -13.30 10.04 21.95
N LEU A 85 -12.43 9.60 22.85
CA LEU A 85 -11.61 8.40 22.66
C LEU A 85 -12.48 7.14 22.50
N ILE A 86 -13.44 6.95 23.42
CA ILE A 86 -14.36 5.82 23.37
C ILE A 86 -15.16 5.84 22.06
N LYS A 87 -15.64 7.01 21.64
CA LYS A 87 -16.38 7.16 20.36
C LYS A 87 -15.50 6.78 19.17
N THR A 88 -14.25 7.20 19.14
CA THR A 88 -13.31 6.83 18.08
C THR A 88 -13.06 5.32 18.04
N LEU A 89 -12.91 4.68 19.21
CA LEU A 89 -12.78 3.23 19.29
C LEU A 89 -14.04 2.51 18.78
N GLN A 90 -15.23 2.97 19.18
CA GLN A 90 -16.48 2.40 18.69
C GLN A 90 -16.63 2.52 17.18
N MET A 91 -16.35 3.71 16.63
CA MET A 91 -16.39 3.93 15.17
C MET A 91 -15.38 3.04 14.42
N SER A 92 -14.18 2.90 14.95
CA SER A 92 -13.14 2.07 14.30
C SER A 92 -13.50 0.58 14.34
N LEU A 93 -14.00 0.08 15.46
CA LEU A 93 -14.43 -1.31 15.58
C LEU A 93 -15.62 -1.61 14.65
N LEU A 94 -16.65 -0.75 14.67
CA LEU A 94 -17.83 -0.95 13.84
C LEU A 94 -17.49 -0.85 12.35
N GLY A 95 -16.74 0.17 11.95
CA GLY A 95 -16.32 0.35 10.56
C GLY A 95 -15.47 -0.79 10.05
N THR A 96 -14.48 -1.24 10.86
CA THR A 96 -13.65 -2.38 10.52
C THR A 96 -14.46 -3.66 10.39
N PHE A 97 -15.37 -3.92 11.33
CA PHE A 97 -16.23 -5.10 11.31
C PHE A 97 -17.08 -5.16 10.02
N ILE A 98 -17.76 -4.06 9.68
CA ILE A 98 -18.56 -3.95 8.45
C ILE A 98 -17.66 -4.16 7.22
N GLY A 99 -16.50 -3.50 7.17
CA GLY A 99 -15.57 -3.61 6.06
C GLY A 99 -15.08 -5.06 5.85
N VAL A 100 -14.71 -5.75 6.92
CA VAL A 100 -14.25 -7.15 6.87
C VAL A 100 -15.37 -8.10 6.43
N VAL A 101 -16.57 -7.97 6.99
CA VAL A 101 -17.70 -8.83 6.63
C VAL A 101 -18.03 -8.75 5.14
N ILE A 102 -17.95 -7.55 4.55
CA ILE A 102 -18.16 -7.38 3.10
C ILE A 102 -16.93 -7.84 2.30
N ALA A 103 -15.72 -7.68 2.86
CA ALA A 103 -14.47 -8.06 2.19
C ALA A 103 -14.37 -9.56 1.93
N ILE A 104 -14.80 -10.40 2.87
CA ILE A 104 -14.71 -11.85 2.77
C ILE A 104 -15.36 -12.40 1.47
N PRO A 105 -16.65 -12.18 1.19
CA PRO A 105 -17.26 -12.71 -0.03
C PRO A 105 -16.66 -12.11 -1.30
N VAL A 106 -16.29 -10.84 -1.27
CA VAL A 106 -15.72 -10.16 -2.45
C VAL A 106 -14.31 -10.65 -2.76
N SER A 107 -13.49 -10.98 -1.77
CA SER A 107 -12.17 -11.57 -1.98
C SER A 107 -12.25 -12.95 -2.66
N PHE A 108 -13.21 -13.78 -2.29
CA PHE A 108 -13.46 -15.06 -2.97
C PHE A 108 -13.92 -14.85 -4.41
N LEU A 109 -14.79 -13.86 -4.67
CA LEU A 109 -15.20 -13.51 -6.04
C LEU A 109 -14.03 -12.96 -6.88
N ALA A 110 -13.10 -12.25 -6.27
CA ALA A 110 -11.89 -11.74 -6.92
C ALA A 110 -10.89 -12.84 -7.29
N THR A 111 -11.03 -14.05 -6.72
CA THR A 111 -10.10 -15.18 -6.93
C THR A 111 -10.60 -16.10 -8.04
N PRO A 112 -9.85 -16.28 -9.17
CA PRO A 112 -10.29 -17.07 -10.31
C PRO A 112 -10.46 -18.56 -9.97
N ILE A 113 -9.67 -19.08 -9.04
CA ILE A 113 -9.71 -20.47 -8.59
C ILE A 113 -11.08 -20.80 -8.01
N VAL A 114 -11.64 -19.90 -7.20
CA VAL A 114 -12.95 -20.08 -6.55
C VAL A 114 -14.10 -19.79 -7.52
N THR A 115 -14.03 -18.64 -8.20
CA THR A 115 -15.11 -18.16 -9.07
C THR A 115 -15.22 -18.98 -10.37
N GLY A 116 -14.11 -19.51 -10.88
CA GLY A 116 -14.03 -20.21 -12.15
C GLY A 116 -14.27 -19.36 -13.39
N ASN A 117 -14.51 -18.08 -13.23
CA ASN A 117 -14.73 -17.13 -14.31
C ASN A 117 -13.70 -15.98 -14.22
N LYS A 118 -12.78 -15.95 -15.18
CA LYS A 118 -11.71 -14.94 -15.23
C LYS A 118 -12.25 -13.51 -15.36
N TRP A 119 -13.38 -13.32 -16.03
CA TRP A 119 -13.97 -12.00 -16.24
C TRP A 119 -14.56 -11.42 -14.95
N VAL A 120 -15.26 -12.24 -14.17
CA VAL A 120 -15.80 -11.83 -12.86
C VAL A 120 -14.66 -11.43 -11.94
N SER A 121 -13.64 -12.26 -11.84
CA SER A 121 -12.45 -11.97 -11.04
C SER A 121 -11.76 -10.66 -11.48
N LEU A 122 -11.59 -10.46 -12.79
CA LEU A 122 -10.96 -9.24 -13.33
C LEU A 122 -11.75 -7.99 -12.97
N ILE A 123 -13.08 -8.01 -13.11
CA ILE A 123 -13.95 -6.89 -12.77
C ILE A 123 -13.88 -6.58 -11.27
N CYS A 124 -13.98 -7.61 -10.42
CA CYS A 124 -13.85 -7.44 -8.96
C CYS A 124 -12.52 -6.82 -8.59
N ARG A 125 -11.40 -7.31 -9.14
CA ARG A 125 -10.06 -6.75 -8.90
C ARG A 125 -9.92 -5.32 -9.38
N PHE A 126 -10.49 -4.99 -10.52
CA PHE A 126 -10.48 -3.63 -11.05
C PHE A 126 -11.23 -2.68 -10.09
N ILE A 127 -12.40 -3.05 -9.63
CA ILE A 127 -13.19 -2.25 -8.66
C ILE A 127 -12.42 -2.09 -7.34
N LEU A 128 -11.86 -3.17 -6.80
CA LEU A 128 -11.05 -3.12 -5.58
C LEU A 128 -9.82 -2.21 -5.75
N GLY A 129 -9.17 -2.28 -6.90
CA GLY A 129 -8.07 -1.37 -7.26
C GLY A 129 -8.50 0.08 -7.27
N LEU A 130 -9.65 0.40 -7.88
CA LEU A 130 -10.20 1.76 -7.89
C LEU A 130 -10.50 2.27 -6.47
N VAL A 131 -11.17 1.48 -5.65
CA VAL A 131 -11.47 1.87 -4.25
C VAL A 131 -10.20 2.19 -3.47
N ARG A 132 -9.13 1.43 -3.68
CA ARG A 132 -7.85 1.63 -2.99
C ARG A 132 -7.04 2.83 -3.50
N THR A 133 -7.22 3.25 -4.74
CA THR A 133 -6.52 4.44 -5.26
C THR A 133 -7.02 5.73 -4.66
N ILE A 134 -8.20 5.75 -4.04
CA ILE A 134 -8.75 6.92 -3.40
C ILE A 134 -8.04 7.15 -2.05
N PRO A 135 -7.36 8.30 -1.85
CA PRO A 135 -6.78 8.62 -0.56
C PRO A 135 -7.84 8.66 0.54
N THR A 136 -7.56 8.04 1.69
CA THR A 136 -8.54 7.94 2.80
C THR A 136 -9.09 9.29 3.23
N LEU A 137 -8.25 10.34 3.23
CA LEU A 137 -8.68 11.70 3.57
C LEU A 137 -9.67 12.26 2.55
N LEU A 138 -9.47 11.98 1.27
CA LEU A 138 -10.40 12.39 0.21
C LEU A 138 -11.73 11.66 0.35
N LEU A 139 -11.71 10.36 0.65
CA LEU A 139 -12.90 9.55 0.91
C LEU A 139 -13.69 10.10 2.12
N ALA A 140 -12.98 10.44 3.20
CA ALA A 140 -13.58 11.06 4.38
C ALA A 140 -14.23 12.40 4.04
N ALA A 141 -13.53 13.27 3.30
CA ALA A 141 -14.05 14.57 2.87
C ALA A 141 -15.29 14.44 1.98
N LEU A 142 -15.29 13.46 1.06
CA LEU A 142 -16.43 13.16 0.20
C LEU A 142 -17.66 12.75 1.04
N PHE A 143 -17.49 11.84 1.99
CA PHE A 143 -18.59 11.41 2.84
C PHE A 143 -19.06 12.51 3.77
N VAL A 144 -18.17 13.37 4.27
CA VAL A 144 -18.55 14.56 5.03
C VAL A 144 -19.38 15.52 4.18
N ALA A 145 -19.03 15.70 2.91
CA ALA A 145 -19.76 16.57 2.00
C ALA A 145 -21.17 16.04 1.70
N ILE A 146 -21.36 14.70 1.63
CA ILE A 146 -22.64 14.07 1.32
C ILE A 146 -23.52 13.91 2.57
N PHE A 147 -22.96 13.40 3.66
CA PHE A 147 -23.71 12.99 4.86
C PHE A 147 -23.56 13.96 6.04
N GLY A 148 -22.68 14.96 5.91
CA GLY A 148 -22.34 15.86 7.00
C GLY A 148 -21.29 15.30 7.96
N ILE A 149 -20.89 16.14 8.92
CA ILE A 149 -19.93 15.77 9.96
C ILE A 149 -20.67 14.93 11.01
N GLY A 150 -20.18 13.69 11.25
CA GLY A 150 -20.80 12.81 12.24
C GLY A 150 -20.09 11.46 12.39
N GLU A 151 -20.50 10.72 13.40
CA GLU A 151 -19.94 9.38 13.71
C GLU A 151 -20.22 8.38 12.58
N ALA A 152 -21.40 8.45 11.95
CA ALA A 152 -21.79 7.60 10.83
C ALA A 152 -20.85 7.78 9.63
N THR A 153 -20.45 9.00 9.34
CA THR A 153 -19.53 9.35 8.26
C THR A 153 -18.14 8.74 8.51
N GLY A 154 -17.68 8.79 9.77
CA GLY A 154 -16.42 8.14 10.18
C GLY A 154 -16.49 6.62 10.02
N VAL A 155 -17.57 5.98 10.47
CA VAL A 155 -17.79 4.53 10.32
C VAL A 155 -17.77 4.12 8.84
N LEU A 156 -18.49 4.84 7.97
CA LEU A 156 -18.54 4.56 6.54
C LEU A 156 -17.16 4.70 5.88
N THR A 157 -16.42 5.74 6.24
CA THR A 157 -15.05 5.95 5.73
C THR A 157 -14.15 4.77 6.08
N ILE A 158 -14.15 4.36 7.35
CA ILE A 158 -13.34 3.23 7.83
C ILE A 158 -13.82 1.93 7.16
N ALA A 159 -15.12 1.72 7.03
CA ALA A 159 -15.67 0.51 6.42
C ALA A 159 -15.23 0.37 4.95
N VAL A 160 -15.34 1.41 4.13
CA VAL A 160 -14.94 1.37 2.73
C VAL A 160 -13.42 1.21 2.58
N PHE A 161 -12.64 1.91 3.40
CA PHE A 161 -11.18 1.75 3.41
C PHE A 161 -10.77 0.33 3.78
N THR A 162 -11.31 -0.21 4.88
CA THR A 162 -11.03 -1.57 5.35
C THR A 162 -11.49 -2.61 4.34
N PHE A 163 -12.67 -2.43 3.74
CA PHE A 163 -13.17 -3.29 2.68
C PHE A 163 -12.16 -3.40 1.52
N GLY A 164 -11.68 -2.28 0.99
CA GLY A 164 -10.73 -2.27 -0.12
C GLY A 164 -9.40 -2.93 0.25
N MET A 165 -8.86 -2.61 1.44
CA MET A 165 -7.58 -3.15 1.91
C MET A 165 -7.66 -4.65 2.19
N VAL A 166 -8.64 -5.09 2.98
CA VAL A 166 -8.77 -6.49 3.41
C VAL A 166 -9.10 -7.40 2.23
N SER A 167 -10.03 -6.98 1.35
CA SER A 167 -10.35 -7.78 0.16
C SER A 167 -9.12 -8.02 -0.71
N GLN A 168 -8.29 -7.00 -0.91
CA GLN A 168 -7.10 -7.15 -1.73
C GLN A 168 -6.06 -8.06 -1.08
N LEU A 169 -5.79 -7.88 0.22
CA LEU A 169 -4.84 -8.73 0.93
C LEU A 169 -5.31 -10.19 0.95
N MET A 170 -6.60 -10.42 1.14
CA MET A 170 -7.17 -11.76 1.14
C MET A 170 -7.03 -12.44 -0.22
N PHE A 171 -7.46 -11.82 -1.33
CA PHE A 171 -7.34 -12.49 -2.63
C PHE A 171 -5.88 -12.71 -3.03
N GLN A 172 -4.96 -11.79 -2.67
CA GLN A 172 -3.53 -11.98 -2.90
C GLN A 172 -2.97 -13.14 -2.09
N ALA A 173 -3.38 -13.27 -0.81
CA ALA A 173 -3.00 -14.41 0.02
C ALA A 173 -3.51 -15.73 -0.55
N ILE A 174 -4.76 -15.77 -1.03
CA ILE A 174 -5.32 -16.96 -1.65
C ILE A 174 -4.55 -17.36 -2.93
N GLU A 175 -4.06 -16.39 -3.70
CA GLU A 175 -3.28 -16.68 -4.92
C GLU A 175 -1.87 -17.23 -4.64
N THR A 176 -1.35 -17.06 -3.44
CA THR A 176 -0.04 -17.60 -3.05
C THR A 176 -0.10 -19.02 -2.48
N ILE A 177 -1.30 -19.59 -2.34
CA ILE A 177 -1.47 -20.95 -1.83
C ILE A 177 -0.98 -21.97 -2.87
N ASP A 178 -0.27 -23.00 -2.41
CA ASP A 178 0.19 -24.09 -3.25
C ASP A 178 -0.99 -24.84 -3.90
N TYR A 179 -0.79 -25.22 -5.16
CA TYR A 179 -1.84 -25.91 -5.92
C TYR A 179 -2.07 -27.39 -5.48
N GLU A 180 -1.10 -28.02 -4.82
CA GLU A 180 -1.18 -29.43 -4.43
C GLU A 180 -2.42 -29.77 -3.56
N PRO A 181 -2.73 -29.02 -2.47
CA PRO A 181 -3.94 -29.26 -1.69
C PRO A 181 -5.23 -29.05 -2.48
N ILE A 182 -5.20 -28.11 -3.43
CA ILE A 182 -6.35 -27.78 -4.28
C ILE A 182 -6.62 -28.92 -5.26
N GLU A 183 -5.58 -29.44 -5.92
CA GLU A 183 -5.68 -30.61 -6.83
C GLU A 183 -6.14 -31.87 -6.10
N ALA A 184 -5.62 -32.13 -4.89
CA ALA A 184 -6.03 -33.25 -4.08
C ALA A 184 -7.55 -33.22 -3.76
N GLN A 185 -8.08 -32.04 -3.43
CA GLN A 185 -9.53 -31.89 -3.18
C GLN A 185 -10.37 -32.04 -4.46
N LEU A 186 -9.89 -31.51 -5.58
CA LEU A 186 -10.56 -31.72 -6.87
C LEU A 186 -10.58 -33.17 -7.29
N ALA A 187 -9.52 -33.94 -7.01
CA ALA A 187 -9.42 -35.36 -7.31
C ALA A 187 -10.45 -36.20 -6.54
N VAL A 188 -10.82 -35.80 -5.32
CA VAL A 188 -11.89 -36.46 -4.53
C VAL A 188 -13.29 -35.92 -4.81
N GLY A 189 -13.43 -35.02 -5.81
CA GLY A 189 -14.73 -34.51 -6.26
C GLY A 189 -15.28 -33.35 -5.44
N ALA A 190 -14.44 -32.62 -4.72
CA ALA A 190 -14.85 -31.43 -3.98
C ALA A 190 -15.39 -30.32 -4.91
N THR A 191 -16.47 -29.68 -4.49
CA THR A 191 -16.99 -28.50 -5.18
C THR A 191 -16.11 -27.29 -4.91
N ARG A 192 -16.17 -26.26 -5.78
CA ARG A 192 -15.38 -25.03 -5.62
C ARG A 192 -15.62 -24.32 -4.29
N THR A 193 -16.84 -24.35 -3.78
CA THR A 193 -17.20 -23.80 -2.47
C THR A 193 -16.59 -24.59 -1.32
N GLN A 194 -16.56 -25.91 -1.41
CA GLN A 194 -15.89 -26.78 -0.43
C GLN A 194 -14.39 -26.54 -0.44
N MET A 195 -13.78 -26.43 -1.62
CA MET A 195 -12.37 -26.10 -1.78
C MET A 195 -12.02 -24.73 -1.17
N ALA A 196 -12.88 -23.71 -1.36
CA ALA A 196 -12.69 -22.40 -0.78
C ALA A 196 -12.73 -22.38 0.76
N VAL A 197 -13.45 -23.31 1.37
CA VAL A 197 -13.58 -23.38 2.84
C VAL A 197 -12.50 -24.24 3.49
N TRP A 198 -12.02 -25.30 2.79
CA TRP A 198 -11.16 -26.32 3.38
C TRP A 198 -9.71 -26.33 2.88
N ALA A 199 -9.44 -25.76 1.70
CA ALA A 199 -8.09 -25.69 1.13
C ALA A 199 -7.52 -24.26 1.11
N ILE A 200 -8.34 -23.26 1.27
CA ILE A 200 -8.01 -21.84 1.30
C ILE A 200 -8.30 -21.28 2.69
#